data_bb80d3502ec5ec6013414cd145c948a0
#
_entry.id   bb80d3502ec5ec6013414cd145c948a0
#
_cell.length_a   1.000
_cell.length_b   1.000
_cell.length_c   1.000
_cell.angle_alpha   90.00
_cell.angle_beta   90.00
_cell.angle_gamma   90.00
#
_symmetry.space_group_name_H-M   'P 1'
#
loop_
_entity.id
_entity.type
_entity.pdbx_description
1 polymer ?
#
loop_
_entity_poly.entity_id
_entity_poly.type
_entity_poly.pdbx_seq_one_letter_code
_entity_poly.pdbx_strand_id
1 'polypeptide(L)'
;KKQEKTDAPQEATTEHRVLLKGLPASPGFVSGKVHIIDDPKDINEFKQGEVLVTLMTSPDWVPAMKKAAAIITNNGGMTCHAAIVSREMQIPCLVGTTSRGQAATKTLKNGETVTVDAKNGVVYAGVVKDAVKKVDEKPAEPAAVEYFPPTATRVMMNLGDPDLAEKYASLPADGIGLMREEFLWTTYIHQHPLYLIETGHPERVVNELANGIGKVARAMAPRPVVLRFSDFKSGEYRNLKGGDKYEPHEPADLLGWRGASRYYDPKYINGF
;
A
#
# COMPACT_ATOMS: atom_id res chain seq x y z
N LYS A 1 54.27 8.33 39.48
CA LYS A 1 53.40 8.68 38.33
C LYS A 1 52.22 7.69 38.38
N LYS A 2 51.05 8.18 38.87
CA LYS A 2 49.78 7.48 38.84
C LYS A 2 49.20 7.67 37.46
N GLN A 3 48.83 6.58 36.79
CA GLN A 3 48.02 6.58 35.59
C GLN A 3 46.53 6.62 36.02
N GLU A 4 45.87 7.69 35.74
CA GLU A 4 44.41 7.78 35.80
C GLU A 4 43.83 6.97 34.66
N LYS A 5 43.05 5.94 35.00
CA LYS A 5 42.14 5.28 34.07
C LYS A 5 40.91 6.18 33.86
N THR A 6 40.77 6.71 32.70
CA THR A 6 39.53 7.34 32.22
C THR A 6 38.52 6.23 31.89
N ASP A 7 37.55 6.05 32.77
CA ASP A 7 36.35 5.27 32.45
C ASP A 7 35.54 6.00 31.39
N ALA A 8 35.52 5.43 30.18
CA ALA A 8 34.56 5.83 29.15
C ALA A 8 33.15 5.34 29.55
N PRO A 9 32.12 6.15 29.38
CA PRO A 9 30.77 5.73 29.69
C PRO A 9 30.39 4.55 28.79
N GLN A 10 30.07 3.41 29.39
CA GLN A 10 29.44 2.29 28.72
C GLN A 10 28.04 2.78 28.23
N GLU A 11 27.88 2.91 26.94
CA GLU A 11 26.55 3.04 26.32
C GLU A 11 25.72 1.80 26.70
N ALA A 12 24.74 2.01 27.55
CA ALA A 12 23.75 0.99 27.89
C ALA A 12 22.96 0.65 26.63
N THR A 13 23.28 -0.46 26.00
CA THR A 13 22.45 -1.06 24.95
C THR A 13 21.14 -1.50 25.60
N THR A 14 20.11 -0.66 25.49
CA THR A 14 18.75 -1.02 25.88
C THR A 14 18.30 -2.13 24.94
N GLU A 15 18.36 -3.38 25.39
CA GLU A 15 17.79 -4.52 24.64
C GLU A 15 16.28 -4.33 24.53
N HIS A 16 15.82 -3.87 23.35
CA HIS A 16 14.40 -3.72 23.08
C HIS A 16 13.76 -5.10 22.86
N ARG A 17 12.70 -5.39 23.61
CA ARG A 17 11.99 -6.68 23.52
C ARG A 17 11.33 -6.84 22.15
N VAL A 18 11.82 -7.81 21.38
CA VAL A 18 11.19 -8.23 20.12
C VAL A 18 9.89 -8.96 20.42
N LEU A 19 8.78 -8.52 19.84
CA LEU A 19 7.46 -9.15 19.94
C LEU A 19 7.22 -10.16 18.83
N LEU A 20 7.55 -9.80 17.59
CA LEU A 20 7.37 -10.68 16.43
C LEU A 20 8.28 -10.28 15.26
N LYS A 21 8.37 -11.17 14.28
CA LYS A 21 9.10 -10.97 13.02
C LYS A 21 8.19 -11.20 11.82
N GLY A 22 8.45 -10.48 10.74
CA GLY A 22 7.75 -10.62 9.45
C GLY A 22 8.68 -10.40 8.27
N LEU A 23 8.15 -10.56 7.06
CA LEU A 23 8.88 -10.22 5.84
C LEU A 23 8.82 -8.69 5.63
N PRO A 24 9.96 -8.00 5.44
CA PRO A 24 10.01 -6.57 5.20
C PRO A 24 9.49 -6.26 3.79
N ALA A 25 8.21 -5.85 3.69
CA ALA A 25 7.54 -5.62 2.42
C ALA A 25 7.66 -4.18 1.91
N SER A 26 7.64 -3.21 2.82
CA SER A 26 7.90 -1.80 2.53
C SER A 26 8.72 -1.21 3.67
N PRO A 27 9.88 -0.61 3.40
CA PRO A 27 10.82 -0.21 4.45
C PRO A 27 10.31 0.98 5.24
N GLY A 28 10.74 1.09 6.49
CA GLY A 28 10.48 2.23 7.37
C GLY A 28 10.61 1.85 8.82
N PHE A 29 10.63 2.87 9.67
CA PHE A 29 10.74 2.73 11.10
C PHE A 29 9.77 3.69 11.78
N VAL A 30 8.79 3.16 12.50
CA VAL A 30 7.73 3.98 13.09
C VAL A 30 7.16 3.34 14.34
N SER A 31 6.76 4.18 15.30
CA SER A 31 6.02 3.75 16.49
C SER A 31 4.57 4.19 16.41
N GLY A 32 3.66 3.33 16.86
CA GLY A 32 2.23 3.64 16.87
C GLY A 32 1.46 2.68 17.77
N LYS A 33 0.18 2.98 17.99
CA LYS A 33 -0.74 2.12 18.71
C LYS A 33 -1.29 1.05 17.77
N VAL A 34 -1.27 -0.17 18.21
CA VAL A 34 -1.83 -1.32 17.48
C VAL A 34 -3.35 -1.20 17.40
N HIS A 35 -3.88 -1.39 16.20
CA HIS A 35 -5.30 -1.59 15.96
C HIS A 35 -5.50 -2.84 15.10
N ILE A 36 -6.08 -3.87 15.72
CA ILE A 36 -6.36 -5.14 15.06
C ILE A 36 -7.74 -5.06 14.44
N ILE A 37 -7.84 -5.30 13.15
CA ILE A 37 -9.10 -5.34 12.40
C ILE A 37 -9.17 -6.68 11.67
N ASP A 38 -10.22 -7.42 11.89
CA ASP A 38 -10.45 -8.73 11.27
C ASP A 38 -11.39 -8.64 10.05
N ASP A 39 -12.35 -7.69 10.05
CA ASP A 39 -13.32 -7.49 8.96
C ASP A 39 -13.18 -6.08 8.37
N PRO A 40 -13.14 -5.94 7.03
CA PRO A 40 -13.11 -4.63 6.37
C PRO A 40 -14.25 -3.68 6.75
N LYS A 41 -15.36 -4.19 7.28
CA LYS A 41 -16.48 -3.36 7.74
C LYS A 41 -16.14 -2.46 8.92
N ASP A 42 -15.15 -2.87 9.71
CA ASP A 42 -14.72 -2.17 10.92
C ASP A 42 -13.64 -1.10 10.65
N ILE A 43 -13.27 -0.90 9.40
CA ILE A 43 -12.23 0.07 8.97
C ILE A 43 -12.55 1.51 9.43
N ASN A 44 -13.82 1.85 9.60
CA ASN A 44 -14.23 3.19 10.03
C ASN A 44 -13.75 3.55 11.44
N GLU A 45 -13.46 2.56 12.28
CA GLU A 45 -12.91 2.76 13.62
C GLU A 45 -11.42 3.08 13.63
N PHE A 46 -10.73 2.78 12.51
CA PHE A 46 -9.29 2.96 12.37
C PHE A 46 -8.91 4.44 12.29
N LYS A 47 -7.97 4.85 13.16
CA LYS A 47 -7.55 6.25 13.29
C LYS A 47 -6.22 6.51 12.59
N GLN A 48 -6.01 7.76 12.21
CA GLN A 48 -4.77 8.22 11.62
C GLN A 48 -3.57 7.96 12.56
N GLY A 49 -2.51 7.36 12.02
CA GLY A 49 -1.27 7.12 12.75
C GLY A 49 -1.25 5.84 13.61
N GLU A 50 -2.30 5.02 13.55
CA GLU A 50 -2.29 3.70 14.19
C GLU A 50 -1.54 2.67 13.34
N VAL A 51 -1.12 1.58 13.97
CA VAL A 51 -0.52 0.41 13.30
C VAL A 51 -1.63 -0.58 12.97
N LEU A 52 -1.90 -0.74 11.69
CA LEU A 52 -2.92 -1.68 11.20
C LEU A 52 -2.39 -3.12 11.31
N VAL A 53 -3.11 -3.95 12.04
CA VAL A 53 -2.79 -5.38 12.19
C VAL A 53 -3.99 -6.21 11.74
N THR A 54 -3.78 -7.11 10.78
CA THR A 54 -4.86 -7.93 10.22
C THR A 54 -4.36 -9.28 9.70
N LEU A 55 -5.30 -10.15 9.36
CA LEU A 55 -4.97 -11.44 8.75
C LEU A 55 -4.30 -11.26 7.38
N MET A 56 -4.91 -10.48 6.51
CA MET A 56 -4.43 -10.07 5.18
C MET A 56 -5.26 -8.89 4.69
N THR A 57 -4.79 -8.18 3.65
CA THR A 57 -5.54 -7.07 3.06
C THR A 57 -6.03 -7.39 1.66
N SER A 58 -7.09 -6.72 1.24
CA SER A 58 -7.68 -6.67 -0.09
C SER A 58 -7.93 -5.19 -0.48
N PRO A 59 -8.34 -4.87 -1.70
CA PRO A 59 -8.48 -3.48 -2.14
C PRO A 59 -9.39 -2.60 -1.29
N ASP A 60 -10.39 -3.16 -0.66
CA ASP A 60 -11.29 -2.48 0.28
C ASP A 60 -10.62 -1.98 1.57
N TRP A 61 -9.41 -2.47 1.89
CA TRP A 61 -8.60 -1.99 3.00
C TRP A 61 -7.84 -0.69 2.73
N VAL A 62 -7.78 -0.25 1.47
CA VAL A 62 -7.00 0.94 1.08
C VAL A 62 -7.31 2.19 1.91
N PRO A 63 -8.56 2.50 2.28
CA PRO A 63 -8.86 3.65 3.13
C PRO A 63 -8.23 3.59 4.52
N ALA A 64 -8.14 2.41 5.15
CA ALA A 64 -7.43 2.23 6.41
C ALA A 64 -5.91 2.25 6.21
N MET A 65 -5.42 1.60 5.16
CA MET A 65 -4.00 1.58 4.84
C MET A 65 -3.44 3.00 4.65
N LYS A 66 -4.16 3.91 3.99
CA LYS A 66 -3.76 5.32 3.83
C LYS A 66 -3.62 6.07 5.16
N LYS A 67 -4.33 5.68 6.20
CA LYS A 67 -4.26 6.27 7.53
C LYS A 67 -3.18 5.63 8.41
N ALA A 68 -2.70 4.45 8.05
CA ALA A 68 -1.81 3.66 8.90
C ALA A 68 -0.41 4.27 9.00
N ALA A 69 0.16 4.25 10.21
CA ALA A 69 1.58 4.52 10.41
C ALA A 69 2.43 3.34 9.93
N ALA A 70 1.96 2.11 10.13
CA ALA A 70 2.54 0.89 9.61
C ALA A 70 1.46 -0.17 9.41
N ILE A 71 1.78 -1.20 8.62
CA ILE A 71 0.88 -2.31 8.32
C ILE A 71 1.58 -3.62 8.66
N ILE A 72 0.87 -4.50 9.36
CA ILE A 72 1.37 -5.83 9.73
C ILE A 72 0.31 -6.86 9.38
N THR A 73 0.67 -7.86 8.57
CA THR A 73 -0.25 -8.94 8.22
C THR A 73 0.26 -10.31 8.67
N ASN A 74 -0.69 -11.16 9.10
CA ASN A 74 -0.38 -12.54 9.44
C ASN A 74 0.10 -13.31 8.22
N ASN A 75 -0.63 -13.20 7.11
CA ASN A 75 -0.39 -13.89 5.86
C ASN A 75 0.15 -12.95 4.79
N GLY A 76 0.66 -13.54 3.72
CA GLY A 76 1.15 -12.81 2.56
C GLY A 76 2.66 -12.93 2.36
N GLY A 77 3.09 -12.56 1.18
CA GLY A 77 4.48 -12.50 0.75
C GLY A 77 4.76 -11.18 0.04
N MET A 78 5.94 -11.07 -0.58
CA MET A 78 6.40 -9.83 -1.22
C MET A 78 5.54 -9.34 -2.40
N THR A 79 4.65 -10.19 -2.90
CA THR A 79 3.74 -9.90 -4.02
C THR A 79 2.27 -9.85 -3.62
N CYS A 80 1.95 -9.94 -2.32
CA CYS A 80 0.57 -9.81 -1.85
C CYS A 80 0.08 -8.36 -1.91
N HIS A 81 -1.23 -8.16 -1.82
CA HIS A 81 -1.86 -6.84 -1.86
C HIS A 81 -1.26 -5.87 -0.84
N ALA A 82 -1.13 -6.28 0.43
CA ALA A 82 -0.51 -5.46 1.47
C ALA A 82 0.89 -4.96 1.07
N ALA A 83 1.74 -5.86 0.56
CA ALA A 83 3.11 -5.54 0.17
C ALA A 83 3.18 -4.56 -1.00
N ILE A 84 2.33 -4.74 -2.00
CA ILE A 84 2.31 -3.91 -3.20
C ILE A 84 1.83 -2.50 -2.85
N VAL A 85 0.67 -2.40 -2.21
CA VAL A 85 0.04 -1.12 -1.86
C VAL A 85 0.87 -0.33 -0.86
N SER A 86 1.45 -1.00 0.14
CA SER A 86 2.31 -0.33 1.12
C SER A 86 3.56 0.28 0.49
N ARG A 87 4.19 -0.40 -0.49
CA ARG A 87 5.31 0.17 -1.25
C ARG A 87 4.89 1.37 -2.07
N GLU A 88 3.75 1.31 -2.73
CA GLU A 88 3.23 2.43 -3.51
C GLU A 88 2.94 3.65 -2.62
N MET A 89 2.38 3.42 -1.42
CA MET A 89 2.08 4.47 -0.45
C MET A 89 3.28 4.88 0.41
N GLN A 90 4.41 4.18 0.33
CA GLN A 90 5.59 4.35 1.19
C GLN A 90 5.27 4.21 2.68
N ILE A 91 4.34 3.31 3.01
CA ILE A 91 3.97 2.99 4.40
C ILE A 91 4.79 1.78 4.84
N PRO A 92 5.45 1.83 6.01
CA PRO A 92 6.17 0.69 6.56
C PRO A 92 5.28 -0.54 6.66
N CYS A 93 5.74 -1.69 6.13
CA CYS A 93 4.92 -2.89 6.07
C CYS A 93 5.70 -4.17 6.35
N LEU A 94 5.14 -5.00 7.22
CA LEU A 94 5.57 -6.37 7.48
C LEU A 94 4.45 -7.34 7.09
N VAL A 95 4.78 -8.36 6.31
CA VAL A 95 3.82 -9.38 5.91
C VAL A 95 4.28 -10.77 6.32
N GLY A 96 3.35 -11.74 6.35
CA GLY A 96 3.67 -13.14 6.58
C GLY A 96 4.23 -13.45 7.97
N THR A 97 3.76 -12.78 9.02
CA THR A 97 4.26 -13.02 10.40
C THR A 97 3.99 -14.44 10.86
N THR A 98 2.90 -15.08 10.43
CA THR A 98 2.61 -16.49 10.73
C THR A 98 3.67 -17.42 10.19
N SER A 99 4.22 -17.19 9.00
CA SER A 99 5.29 -18.00 8.42
C SER A 99 6.61 -17.86 9.17
N ARG A 100 6.72 -16.86 10.05
CA ARG A 100 7.85 -16.64 10.97
C ARG A 100 7.55 -17.15 12.39
N GLY A 101 6.48 -17.95 12.55
CA GLY A 101 6.12 -18.62 13.80
C GLY A 101 5.16 -17.87 14.71
N GLN A 102 4.76 -16.64 14.37
CA GLN A 102 3.91 -15.81 15.24
C GLN A 102 2.87 -15.04 14.44
N ALA A 103 1.59 -15.35 14.64
CA ALA A 103 0.50 -14.55 14.07
C ALA A 103 0.40 -13.20 14.80
N ALA A 104 0.54 -12.09 14.08
CA ALA A 104 0.52 -10.75 14.64
C ALA A 104 -0.80 -10.47 15.38
N THR A 105 -1.95 -10.87 14.81
CA THR A 105 -3.28 -10.71 15.42
C THR A 105 -3.46 -11.47 16.76
N LYS A 106 -2.63 -12.48 17.03
CA LYS A 106 -2.64 -13.25 18.29
C LYS A 106 -1.58 -12.78 19.27
N THR A 107 -0.49 -12.18 18.78
CA THR A 107 0.65 -11.77 19.59
C THR A 107 0.50 -10.35 20.11
N LEU A 108 -0.02 -9.46 19.26
CA LEU A 108 -0.22 -8.05 19.59
C LEU A 108 -1.61 -7.82 20.21
N LYS A 109 -1.75 -6.73 20.97
CA LYS A 109 -3.02 -6.36 21.64
C LYS A 109 -3.48 -4.99 21.15
N ASN A 110 -4.79 -4.82 20.98
CA ASN A 110 -5.38 -3.53 20.65
C ASN A 110 -4.95 -2.45 21.67
N GLY A 111 -4.53 -1.29 21.14
CA GLY A 111 -4.15 -0.13 21.94
C GLY A 111 -2.72 -0.19 22.52
N GLU A 112 -2.01 -1.32 22.43
CA GLU A 112 -0.61 -1.35 22.84
C GLU A 112 0.27 -0.54 21.89
N THR A 113 1.30 0.09 22.43
CA THR A 113 2.28 0.81 21.62
C THR A 113 3.39 -0.11 21.20
N VAL A 114 3.68 -0.11 19.90
CA VAL A 114 4.77 -0.90 19.30
C VAL A 114 5.63 -0.03 18.40
N THR A 115 6.85 -0.49 18.16
CA THR A 115 7.73 0.07 17.13
C THR A 115 7.93 -0.96 16.03
N VAL A 116 7.61 -0.56 14.81
CA VAL A 116 7.74 -1.38 13.61
C VAL A 116 9.00 -1.01 12.87
N ASP A 117 9.97 -1.91 12.85
CA ASP A 117 11.18 -1.83 12.01
C ASP A 117 10.94 -2.67 10.75
N ALA A 118 10.32 -2.05 9.79
CA ALA A 118 9.99 -2.72 8.54
C ALA A 118 11.20 -2.85 7.59
N LYS A 119 12.36 -2.28 7.94
CA LYS A 119 13.62 -2.52 7.23
C LYS A 119 14.23 -3.87 7.64
N ASN A 120 14.22 -4.15 8.94
CA ASN A 120 14.80 -5.38 9.49
C ASN A 120 13.77 -6.50 9.72
N GLY A 121 12.49 -6.23 9.48
CA GLY A 121 11.43 -7.22 9.60
C GLY A 121 11.04 -7.55 11.04
N VAL A 122 11.12 -6.58 11.96
CA VAL A 122 10.96 -6.79 13.41
C VAL A 122 9.96 -5.81 14.00
N VAL A 123 9.19 -6.28 15.00
CA VAL A 123 8.32 -5.43 15.82
C VAL A 123 8.79 -5.48 17.26
N TYR A 124 9.02 -4.31 17.86
CA TYR A 124 9.46 -4.15 19.24
C TYR A 124 8.32 -3.68 20.13
N ALA A 125 8.38 -4.03 21.40
CA ALA A 125 7.47 -3.51 22.42
C ALA A 125 7.79 -2.04 22.74
N GLY A 126 6.74 -1.21 22.85
CA GLY A 126 6.88 0.20 23.22
C GLY A 126 7.52 1.09 22.15
N VAL A 127 7.95 2.26 22.57
CA VAL A 127 8.64 3.24 21.71
C VAL A 127 10.14 3.07 21.83
N VAL A 128 10.79 2.73 20.72
CA VAL A 128 12.23 2.60 20.61
C VAL A 128 12.80 3.96 20.19
N LYS A 129 13.45 4.67 21.13
CA LYS A 129 13.95 6.03 20.90
C LYS A 129 15.22 6.10 20.05
N ASP A 130 16.07 5.07 20.11
CA ASP A 130 17.39 5.09 19.46
C ASP A 130 17.39 4.81 17.96
N ALA A 131 16.27 4.39 17.42
CA ALA A 131 16.13 4.17 15.99
C ALA A 131 15.43 5.33 15.26
N VAL A 132 14.96 6.32 15.99
CA VAL A 132 14.68 7.66 15.44
C VAL A 132 16.02 8.41 15.32
N LYS A 133 17.03 7.84 14.68
CA LYS A 133 17.84 8.68 13.82
C LYS A 133 16.84 9.19 12.81
N LYS A 134 16.38 10.42 13.05
CA LYS A 134 15.74 11.23 12.05
C LYS A 134 16.36 10.82 10.71
N VAL A 135 15.59 10.21 9.83
CA VAL A 135 15.76 10.61 8.47
C VAL A 135 15.54 12.12 8.59
N ASP A 136 16.63 12.85 8.83
CA ASP A 136 16.62 14.26 8.63
C ASP A 136 16.01 14.39 7.24
N GLU A 137 14.79 14.84 7.18
CA GLU A 137 14.31 15.60 6.06
C GLU A 137 15.19 16.87 6.05
N LYS A 138 16.45 16.68 5.71
CA LYS A 138 17.15 17.75 5.01
C LYS A 138 16.22 18.06 3.85
N PRO A 139 15.75 19.32 3.74
CA PRO A 139 15.12 19.77 2.51
C PRO A 139 16.07 19.22 1.44
N ALA A 140 15.56 18.35 0.56
CA ALA A 140 16.40 17.74 -0.45
C ALA A 140 17.13 18.90 -1.10
N GLU A 141 18.42 19.06 -0.78
CA GLU A 141 19.30 19.87 -1.63
C GLU A 141 18.99 19.37 -3.03
N PRO A 142 18.77 20.27 -4.00
CA PRO A 142 18.47 19.84 -5.35
C PRO A 142 19.51 18.77 -5.66
N ALA A 143 19.04 17.51 -5.68
CA ALA A 143 19.93 16.36 -5.84
C ALA A 143 20.78 16.68 -7.04
N ALA A 144 22.10 16.72 -6.86
CA ALA A 144 23.02 16.86 -7.99
C ALA A 144 22.49 15.89 -9.02
N VAL A 145 22.21 16.39 -10.23
CA VAL A 145 21.57 15.59 -11.29
C VAL A 145 22.40 14.34 -11.43
N GLU A 146 21.94 13.27 -10.77
CA GLU A 146 22.65 11.99 -10.80
C GLU A 146 22.57 11.55 -12.26
N TYR A 147 23.72 11.49 -12.93
CA TYR A 147 23.78 11.11 -14.31
C TYR A 147 23.44 9.63 -14.46
N PHE A 148 22.24 9.37 -14.93
CA PHE A 148 21.81 8.02 -15.29
C PHE A 148 22.20 7.79 -16.76
N PRO A 149 23.13 6.88 -17.03
CA PRO A 149 23.52 6.60 -18.42
C PRO A 149 22.31 6.03 -19.18
N PRO A 150 22.09 6.48 -20.43
CA PRO A 150 21.01 5.93 -21.24
C PRO A 150 21.22 4.43 -21.47
N THR A 151 20.17 3.66 -21.26
CA THR A 151 20.17 2.21 -21.47
C THR A 151 19.42 1.85 -22.76
N ALA A 152 19.80 0.73 -23.39
CA ALA A 152 19.08 0.23 -24.56
C ALA A 152 17.66 -0.29 -24.19
N THR A 153 17.48 -0.70 -22.94
CA THR A 153 16.19 -1.15 -22.40
C THR A 153 15.57 -0.02 -21.59
N ARG A 154 14.28 0.25 -21.82
CA ARG A 154 13.54 1.23 -21.05
C ARG A 154 13.28 0.73 -19.63
N VAL A 155 13.55 1.56 -18.64
CA VAL A 155 13.24 1.31 -17.23
C VAL A 155 11.99 2.09 -16.86
N MET A 156 10.87 1.39 -16.70
CA MET A 156 9.56 1.99 -16.46
C MET A 156 9.06 1.66 -15.07
N MET A 157 8.30 2.58 -14.47
CA MET A 157 7.71 2.40 -13.15
C MET A 157 6.32 1.76 -13.21
N ASN A 158 5.91 1.15 -12.11
CA ASN A 158 4.50 0.86 -11.84
C ASN A 158 3.93 2.00 -10.98
N LEU A 159 2.71 2.42 -11.26
CA LEU A 159 1.99 3.43 -10.48
C LEU A 159 0.50 3.08 -10.41
N GLY A 160 -0.04 3.03 -9.21
CA GLY A 160 -1.47 2.79 -8.99
C GLY A 160 -2.20 4.05 -8.53
N ASP A 161 -1.63 4.79 -7.55
CA ASP A 161 -2.26 5.98 -6.99
C ASP A 161 -1.90 7.25 -7.79
N PRO A 162 -2.87 7.91 -8.46
CA PRO A 162 -2.63 9.14 -9.21
C PRO A 162 -2.10 10.31 -8.37
N ASP A 163 -2.37 10.32 -7.06
CA ASP A 163 -1.92 11.39 -6.17
C ASP A 163 -0.39 11.39 -5.97
N LEU A 164 0.25 10.27 -6.27
CA LEU A 164 1.71 10.14 -6.23
C LEU A 164 2.41 10.49 -7.54
N ALA A 165 1.67 10.76 -8.60
CA ALA A 165 2.22 10.96 -9.95
C ALA A 165 3.22 12.12 -10.01
N GLU A 166 2.90 13.28 -9.44
CA GLU A 166 3.79 14.45 -9.44
C GLU A 166 5.08 14.17 -8.67
N LYS A 167 4.98 13.49 -7.52
CA LYS A 167 6.13 13.11 -6.72
C LYS A 167 7.08 12.20 -7.49
N TYR A 168 6.54 11.22 -8.20
CA TYR A 168 7.34 10.23 -8.93
C TYR A 168 7.76 10.70 -10.34
N ALA A 169 7.16 11.77 -10.84
CA ALA A 169 7.55 12.36 -12.11
C ALA A 169 9.01 12.85 -12.12
N SER A 170 9.59 13.17 -10.96
CA SER A 170 10.99 13.56 -10.84
C SER A 170 11.98 12.38 -10.93
N LEU A 171 11.52 11.14 -10.83
CA LEU A 171 12.39 9.98 -10.90
C LEU A 171 12.89 9.72 -12.34
N PRO A 172 14.11 9.19 -12.47
CA PRO A 172 14.76 8.95 -13.79
C PRO A 172 14.23 7.68 -14.46
N ALA A 173 12.92 7.56 -14.60
CA ALA A 173 12.27 6.46 -15.29
C ALA A 173 11.80 6.88 -16.68
N ASP A 174 11.78 5.94 -17.63
CA ASP A 174 11.38 6.19 -19.01
C ASP A 174 9.86 6.33 -19.20
N GLY A 175 9.08 6.16 -18.14
CA GLY A 175 7.64 6.28 -18.13
C GLY A 175 6.96 5.37 -17.11
N ILE A 176 5.63 5.25 -17.21
CA ILE A 176 4.83 4.30 -16.46
C ILE A 176 4.55 3.08 -17.34
N GLY A 177 5.13 1.93 -16.94
CA GLY A 177 4.93 0.66 -17.63
C GLY A 177 3.67 -0.07 -17.23
N LEU A 178 3.13 0.24 -16.05
CA LEU A 178 1.86 -0.30 -15.57
C LEU A 178 1.18 0.70 -14.64
N MET A 179 0.15 1.37 -15.14
CA MET A 179 -0.83 2.07 -14.33
C MET A 179 -2.00 1.14 -14.04
N ARG A 180 -2.32 0.95 -12.76
CA ARG A 180 -3.41 0.05 -12.33
C ARG A 180 -4.69 0.84 -12.14
N GLU A 181 -5.69 0.57 -12.97
CA GLU A 181 -7.00 1.21 -12.90
C GLU A 181 -7.75 0.90 -11.60
N GLU A 182 -7.49 -0.25 -10.98
CA GLU A 182 -8.15 -0.74 -9.78
C GLU A 182 -8.10 0.27 -8.62
N PHE A 183 -7.02 1.04 -8.50
CA PHE A 183 -6.91 2.09 -7.49
C PHE A 183 -7.92 3.22 -7.68
N LEU A 184 -8.31 3.51 -8.91
CA LEU A 184 -9.33 4.52 -9.20
C LEU A 184 -10.69 4.09 -8.67
N TRP A 185 -11.02 2.80 -8.81
CA TRP A 185 -12.28 2.23 -8.32
C TRP A 185 -12.37 2.29 -6.79
N THR A 186 -11.30 1.97 -6.08
CA THR A 186 -11.28 1.92 -4.62
C THR A 186 -11.04 3.27 -3.95
N THR A 187 -10.38 4.21 -4.63
CA THR A 187 -9.98 5.48 -4.03
C THR A 187 -10.92 6.63 -4.38
N TYR A 188 -11.49 6.65 -5.59
CA TYR A 188 -12.28 7.77 -6.08
C TYR A 188 -13.73 7.39 -6.38
N ILE A 189 -13.97 6.27 -7.04
CA ILE A 189 -15.29 5.92 -7.53
C ILE A 189 -16.15 5.25 -6.44
N HIS A 190 -15.60 4.30 -5.69
CA HIS A 190 -16.23 3.54 -4.59
C HIS A 190 -17.54 2.83 -4.92
N GLN A 191 -17.94 2.77 -6.18
CA GLN A 191 -19.19 2.20 -6.64
C GLN A 191 -18.94 1.25 -7.80
N HIS A 192 -19.76 0.21 -7.90
CA HIS A 192 -19.66 -0.75 -8.98
C HIS A 192 -20.03 -0.10 -10.34
N PRO A 193 -19.29 -0.35 -11.43
CA PRO A 193 -19.58 0.29 -12.72
C PRO A 193 -21.00 0.03 -13.23
N LEU A 194 -21.49 -1.20 -13.16
CA LEU A 194 -22.87 -1.52 -13.59
C LEU A 194 -23.92 -0.85 -12.70
N TYR A 195 -23.64 -0.65 -11.41
CA TYR A 195 -24.53 0.12 -10.54
C TYR A 195 -24.65 1.57 -10.99
N LEU A 196 -23.55 2.20 -11.37
CA LEU A 196 -23.55 3.57 -11.87
C LEU A 196 -24.28 3.68 -13.21
N ILE A 197 -24.06 2.73 -14.13
CA ILE A 197 -24.75 2.68 -15.44
C ILE A 197 -26.25 2.54 -15.24
N GLU A 198 -26.70 1.57 -14.43
CA GLU A 198 -28.11 1.29 -14.20
C GLU A 198 -28.85 2.44 -13.46
N THR A 199 -28.14 3.13 -12.57
CA THR A 199 -28.70 4.29 -11.85
C THR A 199 -28.65 5.60 -12.66
N GLY A 200 -28.24 5.54 -13.94
CA GLY A 200 -28.24 6.68 -14.86
C GLY A 200 -27.04 7.61 -14.70
N HIS A 201 -25.93 7.14 -14.16
CA HIS A 201 -24.71 7.92 -13.94
C HIS A 201 -23.46 7.35 -14.63
N PRO A 202 -23.55 6.88 -15.90
CA PRO A 202 -22.38 6.33 -16.61
C PRO A 202 -21.26 7.37 -16.79
N GLU A 203 -21.64 8.65 -16.97
CA GLU A 203 -20.69 9.76 -17.12
C GLU A 203 -19.76 9.92 -15.90
N ARG A 204 -20.20 9.50 -14.71
CA ARG A 204 -19.36 9.54 -13.52
C ARG A 204 -18.18 8.58 -13.63
N VAL A 205 -18.39 7.39 -14.18
CA VAL A 205 -17.32 6.42 -14.44
C VAL A 205 -16.29 7.04 -15.36
N VAL A 206 -16.73 7.57 -16.50
CA VAL A 206 -15.86 8.18 -17.51
C VAL A 206 -15.08 9.35 -16.93
N ASN A 207 -15.75 10.25 -16.22
CA ASN A 207 -15.10 11.45 -15.68
C ASN A 207 -14.06 11.12 -14.59
N GLU A 208 -14.36 10.24 -13.67
CA GLU A 208 -13.43 9.88 -12.60
C GLU A 208 -12.21 9.12 -13.15
N LEU A 209 -12.42 8.20 -14.08
CA LEU A 209 -11.31 7.51 -14.76
C LEU A 209 -10.47 8.50 -15.56
N ALA A 210 -11.11 9.36 -16.36
CA ALA A 210 -10.41 10.37 -17.18
C ALA A 210 -9.61 11.35 -16.31
N ASN A 211 -10.14 11.75 -15.16
CA ASN A 211 -9.45 12.63 -14.22
C ASN A 211 -8.22 11.95 -13.62
N GLY A 212 -8.35 10.74 -13.10
CA GLY A 212 -7.26 10.00 -12.49
C GLY A 212 -6.15 9.63 -13.48
N ILE A 213 -6.54 9.09 -14.65
CA ILE A 213 -5.61 8.75 -15.73
C ILE A 213 -4.92 10.01 -16.26
N GLY A 214 -5.71 11.06 -16.50
CA GLY A 214 -5.21 12.35 -17.00
C GLY A 214 -4.23 13.03 -16.04
N LYS A 215 -4.40 12.87 -14.73
CA LYS A 215 -3.47 13.37 -13.72
C LYS A 215 -2.09 12.71 -13.89
N VAL A 216 -2.06 11.38 -14.02
CA VAL A 216 -0.82 10.63 -14.24
C VAL A 216 -0.19 10.98 -15.59
N ALA A 217 -0.99 11.02 -16.67
CA ALA A 217 -0.50 11.33 -18.00
C ALA A 217 0.11 12.74 -18.09
N ARG A 218 -0.52 13.74 -17.47
CA ARG A 218 0.03 15.11 -17.44
C ARG A 218 1.33 15.20 -16.64
N ALA A 219 1.39 14.56 -15.48
CA ALA A 219 2.61 14.57 -14.65
C ALA A 219 3.79 13.89 -15.35
N MET A 220 3.52 12.84 -16.11
CA MET A 220 4.55 12.06 -16.80
C MET A 220 4.96 12.61 -18.17
N ALA A 221 4.16 13.51 -18.77
CA ALA A 221 4.46 14.04 -20.11
C ALA A 221 5.87 14.60 -20.25
N PRO A 222 6.61 14.31 -21.34
CA PRO A 222 6.21 13.57 -22.55
C PRO A 222 6.44 12.05 -22.47
N ARG A 223 6.74 11.50 -21.30
CA ARG A 223 7.03 10.07 -21.11
C ARG A 223 5.74 9.24 -21.22
N PRO A 224 5.81 8.03 -21.80
CA PRO A 224 4.62 7.19 -22.00
C PRO A 224 4.03 6.67 -20.68
N VAL A 225 2.72 6.49 -20.68
CA VAL A 225 1.95 5.86 -19.61
C VAL A 225 1.15 4.71 -20.22
N VAL A 226 1.41 3.48 -19.74
CA VAL A 226 0.66 2.29 -20.14
C VAL A 226 -0.37 1.99 -19.07
N LEU A 227 -1.64 2.16 -19.40
CA LEU A 227 -2.77 1.82 -18.55
C LEU A 227 -3.17 0.36 -18.76
N ARG A 228 -3.31 -0.38 -17.67
CA ARG A 228 -4.01 -1.67 -17.68
C ARG A 228 -5.45 -1.45 -17.22
N PHE A 229 -6.40 -1.87 -18.05
CA PHE A 229 -7.79 -1.92 -17.64
C PHE A 229 -7.97 -2.79 -16.39
N SER A 230 -9.02 -2.51 -15.62
CA SER A 230 -9.27 -3.17 -14.35
C SER A 230 -9.27 -4.69 -14.48
N ASP A 231 -8.52 -5.33 -13.62
CA ASP A 231 -8.41 -6.77 -13.48
C ASP A 231 -8.94 -7.25 -12.12
N PHE A 232 -9.89 -6.50 -11.55
CA PHE A 232 -10.57 -6.91 -10.33
C PHE A 232 -11.26 -8.25 -10.51
N LYS A 233 -11.15 -9.06 -9.47
CA LYS A 233 -11.92 -10.28 -9.32
C LYS A 233 -13.37 -9.96 -8.93
N SER A 234 -14.27 -10.90 -9.15
CA SER A 234 -15.67 -10.75 -8.74
C SER A 234 -15.83 -10.37 -7.26
N GLY A 235 -15.05 -10.98 -6.37
CA GLY A 235 -15.07 -10.62 -4.94
C GLY A 235 -14.68 -9.17 -4.65
N GLU A 236 -13.70 -8.64 -5.38
CA GLU A 236 -13.24 -7.25 -5.22
C GLU A 236 -14.27 -6.24 -5.74
N TYR A 237 -14.86 -6.50 -6.90
CA TYR A 237 -15.96 -5.69 -7.42
C TYR A 237 -17.22 -5.77 -6.57
N ARG A 238 -17.50 -6.96 -5.98
CA ARG A 238 -18.63 -7.18 -5.08
C ARG A 238 -18.60 -6.27 -3.86
N ASN A 239 -17.40 -5.93 -3.36
CA ASN A 239 -17.22 -5.06 -2.21
C ASN A 239 -17.44 -3.56 -2.52
N LEU A 240 -17.52 -3.17 -3.80
CA LEU A 240 -17.92 -1.83 -4.18
C LEU A 240 -19.43 -1.65 -3.98
N LYS A 241 -19.86 -0.42 -3.69
CA LYS A 241 -21.29 -0.13 -3.49
C LYS A 241 -22.14 -0.62 -4.68
N GLY A 242 -23.11 -1.47 -4.40
CA GLY A 242 -23.99 -2.09 -5.38
C GLY A 242 -23.42 -3.34 -6.06
N GLY A 243 -22.16 -3.71 -5.76
CA GLY A 243 -21.49 -4.85 -6.40
C GLY A 243 -22.14 -6.21 -6.09
N ASP A 244 -22.73 -6.35 -4.93
CA ASP A 244 -23.45 -7.56 -4.49
C ASP A 244 -24.59 -7.96 -5.43
N LYS A 245 -25.16 -7.00 -6.16
CA LYS A 245 -26.22 -7.24 -7.16
C LYS A 245 -25.70 -7.84 -8.47
N TYR A 246 -24.48 -7.50 -8.88
CA TYR A 246 -23.95 -7.81 -10.21
C TYR A 246 -22.89 -8.91 -10.22
N GLU A 247 -22.24 -9.11 -9.11
CA GLU A 247 -21.12 -10.05 -9.02
C GLU A 247 -21.54 -11.38 -8.44
N PRO A 248 -21.22 -12.51 -9.13
CA PRO A 248 -21.47 -13.82 -8.60
C PRO A 248 -20.63 -14.08 -7.33
N HIS A 249 -21.14 -14.91 -6.45
CA HIS A 249 -20.33 -15.44 -5.35
C HIS A 249 -19.46 -16.56 -5.90
N GLU A 250 -18.18 -16.30 -6.07
CA GLU A 250 -17.22 -17.28 -6.57
C GLU A 250 -16.48 -17.94 -5.41
N PRO A 251 -16.52 -19.29 -5.32
CA PRO A 251 -15.86 -20.01 -4.23
C PRO A 251 -14.32 -20.02 -4.34
N ALA A 252 -13.76 -19.67 -5.51
CA ALA A 252 -12.34 -19.63 -5.75
C ALA A 252 -11.93 -18.27 -6.38
N ASP A 253 -11.15 -17.50 -5.64
CA ASP A 253 -10.69 -16.18 -6.06
C ASP A 253 -9.71 -16.15 -7.25
N LEU A 254 -9.27 -17.29 -7.76
CA LEU A 254 -8.25 -17.36 -8.82
C LEU A 254 -8.82 -17.33 -10.23
N LEU A 255 -10.03 -17.78 -10.38
CA LEU A 255 -10.78 -17.81 -11.63
C LEU A 255 -11.97 -16.87 -11.49
N GLY A 256 -12.75 -16.74 -12.54
CA GLY A 256 -13.98 -15.98 -12.48
C GLY A 256 -14.06 -14.91 -13.55
N TRP A 257 -15.10 -14.09 -13.45
CA TRP A 257 -15.39 -13.03 -14.41
C TRP A 257 -14.48 -11.82 -14.12
N ARG A 258 -13.35 -11.75 -14.83
CA ARG A 258 -12.33 -10.72 -14.65
C ARG A 258 -11.61 -10.37 -15.95
N GLY A 259 -10.91 -9.24 -15.94
CA GLY A 259 -10.10 -8.79 -17.08
C GLY A 259 -10.91 -8.64 -18.35
N ALA A 260 -10.37 -9.04 -19.50
CA ALA A 260 -10.95 -8.83 -20.81
C ALA A 260 -12.38 -9.39 -20.97
N SER A 261 -12.71 -10.48 -20.25
CA SER A 261 -14.06 -11.07 -20.32
C SER A 261 -15.17 -10.12 -19.87
N ARG A 262 -14.86 -9.13 -19.00
CA ARG A 262 -15.80 -8.10 -18.59
C ARG A 262 -16.09 -7.12 -19.71
N TYR A 263 -15.06 -6.70 -20.43
CA TYR A 263 -15.18 -5.65 -21.46
C TYR A 263 -15.89 -6.13 -22.72
N TYR A 264 -15.97 -7.44 -22.92
CA TYR A 264 -16.80 -8.03 -23.99
C TYR A 264 -18.26 -8.25 -23.59
N ASP A 265 -18.61 -8.12 -22.30
CA ASP A 265 -19.99 -8.29 -21.86
C ASP A 265 -20.83 -7.09 -22.29
N PRO A 266 -21.99 -7.31 -22.98
CA PRO A 266 -22.87 -6.22 -23.44
C PRO A 266 -23.32 -5.26 -22.33
N LYS A 267 -23.33 -5.71 -21.08
CA LYS A 267 -23.71 -4.87 -19.92
C LYS A 267 -22.69 -3.76 -19.66
N TYR A 268 -21.41 -3.97 -20.01
CA TYR A 268 -20.34 -3.00 -19.80
C TYR A 268 -20.11 -2.04 -20.95
N ILE A 269 -20.67 -2.31 -22.14
CA ILE A 269 -20.35 -1.56 -23.37
C ILE A 269 -20.65 -0.05 -23.28
N ASN A 270 -21.61 0.34 -22.44
CA ASN A 270 -21.98 1.73 -22.24
C ASN A 270 -21.13 2.44 -21.16
N GLY A 271 -20.22 1.77 -20.53
CA GLY A 271 -19.39 2.29 -19.46
C GLY A 271 -17.88 2.21 -19.72
N PHE A 272 -17.48 1.53 -20.80
CA PHE A 272 -16.06 1.36 -21.15
C PHE A 272 -15.77 1.70 -22.60
#